data_ba3ac47a854a06d4ad68610625562565
#
_entry.id   ba3ac47a854a06d4ad68610625562565
#
_cell.length_a   1.000
_cell.length_b   1.000
_cell.length_c   1.000
_cell.angle_alpha   90.00
_cell.angle_beta   90.00
_cell.angle_gamma   90.00
#
_symmetry.space_group_name_H-M   'P 1'
#
loop_
_entity.id
_entity.type
_entity.pdbx_description
1 polymer ?
#
loop_
_entity_poly.entity_id
_entity_poly.type
_entity_poly.pdbx_seq_one_letter_code
_entity_poly.pdbx_strand_id
1 'polypeptide(L)'
;MRVILAPMQGVLDPFVRQLLTEVNEYDLCITEFVRVVDQLLPEKVFYRLCPELKNQGFTPSKTPVRVQLLGQHPNCLAENAHRAIELGSHGIDLNCGCPSKTVNGSNGGAALLKQPELIYQATLALRQTVPSHLPVSVKVRLGWDCTSQAFEIADAVQQGGATEITIHGRTKADGYRADRINWGKIGEVRSRLTIPVIANGEIWRWEDGQACLKATGCEDLMVGRGALNIPNLSLVLKQNCEKMPWEDIEKILQKYAEMENFHDSGFYHVARIKQWLRYLNKEYPEADIVFERIKTSKTAEDLRERLCQR
;
A
#
# COMPACT_ATOMS: atom_id res chain seq x y z
N MET A 1 -10.24 -14.05 -7.23
CA MET A 1 -9.32 -13.44 -6.23
C MET A 1 -8.72 -12.17 -6.80
N ARG A 2 -8.93 -11.02 -6.16
CA ARG A 2 -8.19 -9.79 -6.45
C ARG A 2 -6.89 -9.77 -5.65
N VAL A 3 -5.83 -9.21 -6.24
CA VAL A 3 -4.58 -8.92 -5.56
C VAL A 3 -4.32 -7.42 -5.62
N ILE A 4 -4.26 -6.78 -4.46
CA ILE A 4 -4.14 -5.33 -4.30
C ILE A 4 -2.74 -4.98 -3.83
N LEU A 5 -2.11 -4.00 -4.49
CA LEU A 5 -0.81 -3.48 -4.07
C LEU A 5 -0.98 -2.50 -2.91
N ALA A 6 -0.39 -2.82 -1.76
CA ALA A 6 -0.54 -2.08 -0.52
C ALA A 6 0.18 -0.71 -0.54
N PRO A 7 -0.34 0.29 0.18
CA PRO A 7 0.39 1.52 0.44
C PRO A 7 1.59 1.26 1.37
N MET A 8 2.77 1.71 0.99
CA MET A 8 3.98 1.64 1.82
C MET A 8 4.75 2.95 1.76
N GLN A 9 4.51 3.81 2.75
CA GLN A 9 5.09 5.14 2.83
C GLN A 9 6.62 5.11 2.81
N GLY A 10 7.20 5.88 1.91
CA GLY A 10 8.64 5.98 1.74
C GLY A 10 9.28 4.75 1.08
N VAL A 11 8.49 3.86 0.48
CA VAL A 11 8.98 2.60 -0.10
C VAL A 11 8.36 2.33 -1.46
N LEU A 12 7.04 2.41 -1.58
CA LEU A 12 6.31 2.09 -2.81
C LEU A 12 5.83 3.38 -3.47
N ASP A 13 6.78 4.09 -4.06
CA ASP A 13 6.56 5.33 -4.78
C ASP A 13 5.88 5.12 -6.14
N PRO A 14 5.52 6.17 -6.87
CA PRO A 14 4.89 6.04 -8.18
C PRO A 14 5.73 5.26 -9.21
N PHE A 15 7.07 5.37 -9.14
CA PHE A 15 7.97 4.69 -10.09
C PHE A 15 7.98 3.17 -9.84
N VAL A 16 8.13 2.75 -8.57
CA VAL A 16 8.06 1.33 -8.19
C VAL A 16 6.67 0.78 -8.50
N ARG A 17 5.60 1.54 -8.23
CA ARG A 17 4.23 1.15 -8.55
C ARG A 17 4.04 0.92 -10.06
N GLN A 18 4.55 1.83 -10.89
CA GLN A 18 4.51 1.66 -12.34
C GLN A 18 5.21 0.37 -12.76
N LEU A 19 6.45 0.14 -12.33
CA LEU A 19 7.24 -1.03 -12.70
C LEU A 19 6.60 -2.34 -12.24
N LEU A 20 6.11 -2.38 -11.00
CA LEU A 20 5.43 -3.57 -10.50
C LEU A 20 4.13 -3.87 -11.26
N THR A 21 3.40 -2.86 -11.72
CA THR A 21 2.17 -3.08 -12.51
C THR A 21 2.45 -3.45 -13.97
N GLU A 22 3.62 -3.15 -14.51
CA GLU A 22 4.03 -3.60 -15.84
C GLU A 22 4.31 -5.11 -15.90
N VAL A 23 4.71 -5.72 -14.78
CA VAL A 23 5.07 -7.14 -14.68
C VAL A 23 4.05 -7.96 -13.89
N ASN A 24 2.90 -7.40 -13.59
CA ASN A 24 1.84 -8.04 -12.82
C ASN A 24 0.45 -7.64 -13.30
N GLU A 25 -0.52 -8.44 -12.89
CA GLU A 25 -1.95 -8.17 -13.01
C GLU A 25 -2.53 -7.78 -11.64
N TYR A 26 -2.10 -6.63 -11.09
CA TYR A 26 -2.76 -6.07 -9.91
C TYR A 26 -4.15 -5.54 -10.28
N ASP A 27 -5.14 -5.82 -9.44
CA ASP A 27 -6.51 -5.32 -9.62
C ASP A 27 -6.68 -3.88 -9.15
N LEU A 28 -5.81 -3.43 -8.25
CA LEU A 28 -5.80 -2.09 -7.69
C LEU A 28 -4.45 -1.79 -7.05
N CYS A 29 -4.01 -0.54 -7.15
CA CYS A 29 -2.93 0.00 -6.32
C CYS A 29 -3.48 1.06 -5.36
N ILE A 30 -3.02 1.04 -4.11
CA ILE A 30 -3.28 2.12 -3.15
C ILE A 30 -2.01 2.96 -3.01
N THR A 31 -2.16 4.30 -3.07
CA THR A 31 -1.00 5.20 -2.99
C THR A 31 -0.40 5.27 -1.59
N GLU A 32 0.83 5.76 -1.49
CA GLU A 32 1.29 6.35 -0.24
C GLU A 32 0.27 7.40 0.24
N PHE A 33 0.13 7.58 1.56
CA PHE A 33 -0.94 8.43 2.06
C PHE A 33 -0.68 9.92 1.85
N VAL A 34 -1.73 10.63 1.47
CA VAL A 34 -1.83 12.08 1.57
C VAL A 34 -2.19 12.43 3.01
N ARG A 35 -1.30 13.15 3.71
CA ARG A 35 -1.54 13.54 5.11
C ARG A 35 -2.41 14.79 5.16
N VAL A 36 -3.64 14.62 5.64
CA VAL A 36 -4.63 15.69 5.86
C VAL A 36 -4.61 16.08 7.33
N VAL A 37 -4.35 17.35 7.62
CA VAL A 37 -4.34 17.89 9.00
C VAL A 37 -5.58 18.75 9.20
N ASP A 38 -5.58 19.98 8.70
CA ASP A 38 -6.58 21.01 9.03
C ASP A 38 -7.02 21.86 7.82
N GLN A 39 -6.62 21.48 6.59
CA GLN A 39 -6.93 22.26 5.40
C GLN A 39 -7.06 21.41 4.14
N LEU A 40 -7.68 21.97 3.11
CA LEU A 40 -7.66 21.45 1.76
C LEU A 40 -6.26 21.61 1.16
N LEU A 41 -5.68 20.50 0.71
CA LEU A 41 -4.34 20.47 0.14
C LEU A 41 -4.36 20.87 -1.34
N PRO A 42 -3.32 21.56 -1.84
CA PRO A 42 -3.21 21.91 -3.25
C PRO A 42 -2.99 20.67 -4.12
N GLU A 43 -3.46 20.71 -5.37
CA GLU A 43 -3.39 19.60 -6.35
C GLU A 43 -1.99 19.02 -6.54
N LYS A 44 -0.95 19.87 -6.47
CA LYS A 44 0.45 19.43 -6.58
C LYS A 44 0.85 18.36 -5.56
N VAL A 45 0.19 18.32 -4.38
CA VAL A 45 0.44 17.29 -3.36
C VAL A 45 -0.08 15.94 -3.84
N PHE A 46 -1.27 15.92 -4.45
CA PHE A 46 -1.86 14.71 -5.02
C PHE A 46 -1.07 14.21 -6.21
N TYR A 47 -0.73 15.08 -7.17
CA TYR A 47 0.07 14.70 -8.35
C TYR A 47 1.47 14.21 -8.01
N ARG A 48 2.07 14.67 -6.92
CA ARG A 48 3.37 14.18 -6.45
C ARG A 48 3.31 12.73 -5.97
N LEU A 49 2.24 12.35 -5.25
CA LEU A 49 2.06 11.01 -4.69
C LEU A 49 1.34 10.06 -5.65
N CYS A 50 0.54 10.61 -6.54
CA CYS A 50 -0.24 9.88 -7.53
C CYS A 50 -0.22 10.62 -8.89
N PRO A 51 0.91 10.59 -9.63
CA PRO A 51 0.97 11.21 -10.96
C PRO A 51 0.00 10.56 -11.95
N GLU A 52 -0.47 9.34 -11.68
CA GLU A 52 -1.48 8.62 -12.45
C GLU A 52 -2.82 9.37 -12.54
N LEU A 53 -3.10 10.31 -11.64
CA LEU A 53 -4.26 11.19 -11.72
C LEU A 53 -4.27 12.01 -13.02
N LYS A 54 -3.10 12.32 -13.59
CA LYS A 54 -2.99 12.94 -14.91
C LYS A 54 -3.39 12.00 -16.07
N ASN A 55 -3.49 10.70 -15.78
CA ASN A 55 -3.89 9.65 -16.71
C ASN A 55 -5.20 8.98 -16.21
N GLN A 56 -6.16 9.77 -15.75
CA GLN A 56 -7.45 9.28 -15.24
C GLN A 56 -7.33 8.24 -14.12
N GLY A 57 -6.28 8.32 -13.30
CA GLY A 57 -6.04 7.42 -12.18
C GLY A 57 -5.56 6.02 -12.56
N PHE A 58 -5.00 5.84 -13.77
CA PHE A 58 -4.45 4.56 -14.21
C PHE A 58 -2.93 4.61 -14.36
N THR A 59 -2.26 3.52 -13.99
CA THR A 59 -0.87 3.29 -14.38
C THR A 59 -0.75 3.15 -15.91
N PRO A 60 0.44 3.25 -16.49
CA PRO A 60 0.63 2.95 -17.92
C PRO A 60 0.09 1.57 -18.33
N SER A 61 0.18 0.58 -17.44
CA SER A 61 -0.34 -0.79 -17.63
C SER A 61 -1.86 -0.92 -17.41
N LYS A 62 -2.59 0.19 -17.24
CA LYS A 62 -4.04 0.24 -17.02
C LYS A 62 -4.52 -0.32 -15.68
N THR A 63 -3.64 -0.46 -14.70
CA THR A 63 -4.04 -0.77 -13.33
C THR A 63 -4.62 0.49 -12.66
N PRO A 64 -5.83 0.42 -12.07
CA PRO A 64 -6.42 1.55 -11.37
C PRO A 64 -5.64 1.89 -10.10
N VAL A 65 -5.56 3.19 -9.78
CA VAL A 65 -4.88 3.70 -8.59
C VAL A 65 -5.87 4.47 -7.74
N ARG A 66 -5.93 4.15 -6.46
CA ARG A 66 -6.78 4.82 -5.46
C ARG A 66 -5.93 5.63 -4.51
N VAL A 67 -6.27 6.90 -4.34
CA VAL A 67 -5.59 7.78 -3.38
C VAL A 67 -5.95 7.36 -1.95
N GLN A 68 -4.93 7.21 -1.12
CA GLN A 68 -5.10 7.00 0.32
C GLN A 68 -4.97 8.33 1.07
N LEU A 69 -5.94 8.63 1.93
CA LEU A 69 -5.90 9.77 2.85
C LEU A 69 -5.54 9.30 4.26
N LEU A 70 -4.86 10.15 5.01
CA LEU A 70 -4.58 9.95 6.42
C LEU A 70 -4.86 11.23 7.19
N GLY A 71 -5.75 11.18 8.18
CA GLY A 71 -6.15 12.32 9.00
C GLY A 71 -7.16 11.89 10.05
N GLN A 72 -7.61 12.86 10.87
CA GLN A 72 -8.59 12.63 11.94
C GLN A 72 -9.84 13.51 11.81
N HIS A 73 -9.77 14.61 11.06
CA HIS A 73 -10.86 15.58 10.97
C HIS A 73 -11.78 15.25 9.79
N PRO A 74 -13.04 14.81 10.04
CA PRO A 74 -13.94 14.33 8.99
C PRO A 74 -14.16 15.36 7.85
N ASN A 75 -14.37 16.63 8.18
CA ASN A 75 -14.59 17.68 7.18
C ASN A 75 -13.37 17.88 6.26
N CYS A 76 -12.17 17.97 6.85
CA CYS A 76 -10.95 18.12 6.06
C CYS A 76 -10.68 16.87 5.19
N LEU A 77 -10.98 15.67 5.72
CA LEU A 77 -10.89 14.43 4.94
C LEU A 77 -11.87 14.45 3.76
N ALA A 78 -13.12 14.91 3.98
CA ALA A 78 -14.14 15.02 2.95
C ALA A 78 -13.73 15.99 1.83
N GLU A 79 -13.23 17.19 2.16
CA GLU A 79 -12.75 18.17 1.18
C GLU A 79 -11.59 17.63 0.33
N ASN A 80 -10.63 16.95 0.97
CA ASN A 80 -9.49 16.36 0.27
C ASN A 80 -9.89 15.11 -0.55
N ALA A 81 -10.90 14.37 -0.09
CA ALA A 81 -11.48 13.27 -0.86
C ALA A 81 -12.17 13.78 -2.13
N HIS A 82 -12.97 14.84 -2.01
CA HIS A 82 -13.60 15.49 -3.17
C HIS A 82 -12.53 15.91 -4.19
N ARG A 83 -11.48 16.59 -3.76
CA ARG A 83 -10.35 16.97 -4.59
C ARG A 83 -9.70 15.77 -5.28
N ALA A 84 -9.42 14.69 -4.56
CA ALA A 84 -8.81 13.50 -5.16
C ALA A 84 -9.70 12.83 -6.22
N ILE A 85 -11.03 12.82 -6.01
CA ILE A 85 -12.00 12.31 -6.98
C ILE A 85 -12.07 13.21 -8.22
N GLU A 86 -12.11 14.52 -8.06
CA GLU A 86 -12.07 15.47 -9.20
C GLU A 86 -10.81 15.28 -10.05
N LEU A 87 -9.68 14.96 -9.43
CA LEU A 87 -8.43 14.70 -10.11
C LEU A 87 -8.35 13.30 -10.77
N GLY A 88 -9.34 12.42 -10.56
CA GLY A 88 -9.46 11.13 -11.23
C GLY A 88 -9.10 9.91 -10.39
N SER A 89 -9.11 9.99 -9.05
CA SER A 89 -8.89 8.82 -8.18
C SER A 89 -10.00 7.79 -8.30
N HIS A 90 -9.65 6.50 -8.35
CA HIS A 90 -10.61 5.37 -8.38
C HIS A 90 -11.19 5.06 -6.99
N GLY A 91 -11.89 6.03 -6.40
CA GLY A 91 -12.36 6.00 -5.03
C GLY A 91 -11.33 6.56 -4.05
N ILE A 92 -11.60 6.36 -2.76
CA ILE A 92 -10.76 6.84 -1.65
C ILE A 92 -10.48 5.69 -0.69
N ASP A 93 -9.25 5.62 -0.20
CA ASP A 93 -8.87 4.74 0.90
C ASP A 93 -8.50 5.57 2.14
N LEU A 94 -8.98 5.18 3.32
CA LEU A 94 -8.65 5.81 4.60
C LEU A 94 -7.61 4.97 5.36
N ASN A 95 -6.51 5.59 5.74
CA ASN A 95 -5.46 4.94 6.54
C ASN A 95 -5.77 5.05 8.04
N CYS A 96 -6.11 3.92 8.65
CA CYS A 96 -6.22 3.74 10.11
C CYS A 96 -5.21 2.70 10.64
N GLY A 97 -4.11 2.46 9.93
CA GLY A 97 -3.15 1.41 10.29
C GLY A 97 -1.69 1.83 10.40
N CYS A 98 -1.32 3.05 10.02
CA CYS A 98 0.07 3.51 10.05
C CYS A 98 0.62 3.54 11.49
N PRO A 99 1.71 2.77 11.80
CA PRO A 99 2.24 2.70 13.17
C PRO A 99 3.26 3.80 13.48
N SER A 100 3.56 4.69 12.56
CA SER A 100 4.58 5.76 12.71
C SER A 100 4.31 6.64 13.92
N LYS A 101 5.34 6.88 14.74
CA LYS A 101 5.25 7.75 15.93
C LYS A 101 4.82 9.18 15.55
N THR A 102 5.36 9.74 14.47
CA THR A 102 5.02 11.08 13.98
C THR A 102 3.56 11.19 13.55
N VAL A 103 3.02 10.15 12.89
CA VAL A 103 1.61 10.10 12.47
C VAL A 103 0.69 9.96 13.68
N ASN A 104 1.00 9.03 14.58
CA ASN A 104 0.18 8.77 15.76
C ASN A 104 0.25 9.92 16.78
N GLY A 105 1.35 10.67 16.82
CA GLY A 105 1.48 11.86 17.66
C GLY A 105 0.54 13.01 17.27
N SER A 106 0.03 13.00 16.03
CA SER A 106 -1.02 13.90 15.54
C SER A 106 -2.40 13.23 15.45
N ASN A 107 -2.63 12.18 16.22
CA ASN A 107 -3.87 11.41 16.33
C ASN A 107 -4.40 10.82 15.00
N GLY A 108 -3.54 10.66 13.98
CA GLY A 108 -3.89 10.02 12.71
C GLY A 108 -3.42 8.56 12.61
N GLY A 109 -3.78 7.89 11.53
CA GLY A 109 -3.35 6.50 11.26
C GLY A 109 -3.82 5.53 12.33
N ALA A 110 -2.90 4.71 12.89
CA ALA A 110 -3.26 3.71 13.89
C ALA A 110 -3.80 4.29 15.21
N ALA A 111 -3.58 5.59 15.52
CA ALA A 111 -4.14 6.22 16.70
C ALA A 111 -5.67 6.19 16.71
N LEU A 112 -6.32 6.21 15.54
CA LEU A 112 -7.78 6.11 15.40
C LEU A 112 -8.33 4.77 15.90
N LEU A 113 -7.53 3.70 15.92
CA LEU A 113 -7.94 2.38 16.42
C LEU A 113 -8.33 2.38 17.90
N LYS A 114 -7.90 3.39 18.66
CA LYS A 114 -8.27 3.55 20.08
C LYS A 114 -9.71 4.04 20.28
N GLN A 115 -10.28 4.64 19.25
CA GLN A 115 -11.60 5.28 19.30
C GLN A 115 -12.36 4.95 17.99
N PRO A 116 -13.03 3.79 17.91
CA PRO A 116 -13.77 3.36 16.71
C PRO A 116 -14.78 4.41 16.21
N GLU A 117 -15.35 5.21 17.11
CA GLU A 117 -16.25 6.33 16.75
C GLU A 117 -15.59 7.32 15.78
N LEU A 118 -14.30 7.64 15.95
CA LEU A 118 -13.60 8.53 15.01
C LEU A 118 -13.43 7.89 13.63
N ILE A 119 -13.26 6.56 13.57
CA ILE A 119 -13.20 5.82 12.31
C ILE A 119 -14.58 5.88 11.62
N TYR A 120 -15.65 5.67 12.37
CA TYR A 120 -17.03 5.80 11.86
C TYR A 120 -17.27 7.18 11.27
N GLN A 121 -17.00 8.25 12.02
CA GLN A 121 -17.23 9.64 11.58
C GLN A 121 -16.42 9.99 10.34
N ALA A 122 -15.14 9.62 10.30
CA ALA A 122 -14.28 9.83 9.14
C ALA A 122 -14.78 9.06 7.92
N THR A 123 -15.15 7.79 8.10
CA THR A 123 -15.67 6.95 7.01
C THR A 123 -17.00 7.48 6.47
N LEU A 124 -17.90 7.90 7.36
CA LEU A 124 -19.20 8.48 7.00
C LEU A 124 -19.03 9.77 6.17
N ALA A 125 -18.14 10.66 6.61
CA ALA A 125 -17.86 11.90 5.89
C ALA A 125 -17.29 11.63 4.49
N LEU A 126 -16.38 10.65 4.35
CA LEU A 126 -15.87 10.20 3.06
C LEU A 126 -17.00 9.62 2.20
N ARG A 127 -17.85 8.76 2.75
CA ARG A 127 -18.95 8.13 1.98
C ARG A 127 -19.97 9.15 1.49
N GLN A 128 -20.26 10.15 2.28
CA GLN A 128 -21.19 11.22 1.90
C GLN A 128 -20.64 12.13 0.79
N THR A 129 -19.33 12.24 0.70
CA THR A 129 -18.65 13.11 -0.27
C THR A 129 -18.29 12.38 -1.57
N VAL A 130 -17.84 11.14 -1.48
CA VAL A 130 -17.45 10.35 -2.66
C VAL A 130 -18.70 9.89 -3.41
N PRO A 131 -18.80 10.05 -4.75
CA PRO A 131 -19.93 9.54 -5.53
C PRO A 131 -20.25 8.08 -5.23
N SER A 132 -21.54 7.71 -5.24
CA SER A 132 -22.00 6.37 -4.82
C SER A 132 -21.43 5.22 -5.66
N HIS A 133 -21.10 5.48 -6.93
CA HIS A 133 -20.50 4.48 -7.83
C HIS A 133 -18.99 4.28 -7.61
N LEU A 134 -18.36 5.13 -6.82
CA LEU A 134 -16.94 5.01 -6.49
C LEU A 134 -16.76 4.45 -5.07
N PRO A 135 -15.76 3.55 -4.87
CA PRO A 135 -15.56 2.92 -3.58
C PRO A 135 -14.95 3.86 -2.53
N VAL A 136 -15.34 3.64 -1.28
CA VAL A 136 -14.64 4.11 -0.09
C VAL A 136 -14.14 2.89 0.65
N SER A 137 -12.84 2.73 0.78
CA SER A 137 -12.21 1.66 1.53
C SER A 137 -11.51 2.18 2.78
N VAL A 138 -11.36 1.34 3.77
CA VAL A 138 -10.63 1.67 4.99
C VAL A 138 -9.60 0.59 5.29
N LYS A 139 -8.34 1.01 5.53
CA LYS A 139 -7.26 0.09 5.88
C LYS A 139 -6.96 0.19 7.37
N VAL A 140 -7.19 -0.90 8.10
CA VAL A 140 -7.04 -0.99 9.55
C VAL A 140 -6.00 -2.05 9.97
N ARG A 141 -5.70 -2.05 11.27
CA ARG A 141 -5.08 -3.17 12.00
C ARG A 141 -6.10 -3.80 12.95
N LEU A 142 -5.76 -4.95 13.55
CA LEU A 142 -6.62 -5.66 14.50
C LEU A 142 -6.84 -4.93 15.84
N GLY A 143 -6.18 -3.80 16.04
CA GLY A 143 -6.28 -2.97 17.23
C GLY A 143 -5.00 -2.18 17.49
N TRP A 144 -5.00 -1.41 18.58
CA TRP A 144 -3.83 -0.65 19.02
C TRP A 144 -2.82 -1.53 19.77
N ASP A 145 -3.16 -2.00 20.97
CA ASP A 145 -2.29 -2.84 21.80
C ASP A 145 -2.71 -4.31 21.76
N CYS A 146 -3.99 -4.60 21.63
CA CYS A 146 -4.57 -5.92 21.58
C CYS A 146 -5.75 -5.97 20.56
N THR A 147 -6.33 -7.14 20.39
CA THR A 147 -7.42 -7.38 19.42
C THR A 147 -8.81 -7.25 20.01
N SER A 148 -8.97 -6.75 21.25
CA SER A 148 -10.26 -6.68 21.94
C SER A 148 -11.28 -5.83 21.21
N GLN A 149 -10.85 -4.74 20.56
CA GLN A 149 -11.71 -3.83 19.79
C GLN A 149 -11.79 -4.16 18.29
N ALA A 150 -11.25 -5.31 17.84
CA ALA A 150 -11.20 -5.61 16.41
C ALA A 150 -12.59 -5.62 15.74
N PHE A 151 -13.62 -6.09 16.46
CA PHE A 151 -15.00 -6.09 15.97
C PHE A 151 -15.59 -4.68 15.92
N GLU A 152 -15.42 -3.90 16.97
CA GLU A 152 -15.90 -2.51 17.06
C GLU A 152 -15.29 -1.62 15.98
N ILE A 153 -13.99 -1.80 15.71
CA ILE A 153 -13.28 -1.13 14.62
C ILE A 153 -13.90 -1.49 13.27
N ALA A 154 -14.15 -2.77 13.03
CA ALA A 154 -14.71 -3.25 11.77
C ALA A 154 -16.18 -2.83 11.59
N ASP A 155 -16.98 -2.88 12.66
CA ASP A 155 -18.35 -2.38 12.66
C ASP A 155 -18.42 -0.88 12.38
N ALA A 156 -17.53 -0.09 12.96
CA ALA A 156 -17.43 1.35 12.71
C ALA A 156 -17.15 1.66 11.22
N VAL A 157 -16.27 0.87 10.58
CA VAL A 157 -15.99 0.98 9.16
C VAL A 157 -17.22 0.66 8.31
N GLN A 158 -17.90 -0.45 8.60
CA GLN A 158 -19.09 -0.86 7.85
C GLN A 158 -20.26 0.11 8.03
N GLN A 159 -20.54 0.53 9.27
CA GLN A 159 -21.61 1.47 9.59
C GLN A 159 -21.35 2.87 9.02
N GLY A 160 -20.08 3.28 8.91
CA GLY A 160 -19.66 4.50 8.21
C GLY A 160 -19.91 4.45 6.69
N GLY A 161 -20.33 3.30 6.15
CA GLY A 161 -20.70 3.14 4.74
C GLY A 161 -19.52 2.83 3.82
N ALA A 162 -18.40 2.30 4.36
CA ALA A 162 -17.32 1.78 3.53
C ALA A 162 -17.80 0.65 2.63
N THR A 163 -17.27 0.59 1.41
CA THR A 163 -17.59 -0.46 0.43
C THR A 163 -16.74 -1.72 0.61
N GLU A 164 -15.61 -1.61 1.27
CA GLU A 164 -14.69 -2.71 1.59
C GLU A 164 -13.74 -2.30 2.72
N ILE A 165 -13.18 -3.27 3.42
CA ILE A 165 -12.20 -3.07 4.48
C ILE A 165 -10.96 -3.94 4.24
N THR A 166 -9.77 -3.36 4.41
CA THR A 166 -8.50 -4.12 4.43
C THR A 166 -8.01 -4.27 5.86
N ILE A 167 -7.79 -5.48 6.31
CA ILE A 167 -7.33 -5.77 7.68
C ILE A 167 -5.90 -6.31 7.65
N HIS A 168 -4.95 -5.56 8.22
CA HIS A 168 -3.62 -6.09 8.51
C HIS A 168 -3.69 -6.95 9.76
N GLY A 169 -3.31 -8.22 9.64
CA GLY A 169 -3.45 -9.24 10.69
C GLY A 169 -2.57 -9.05 11.93
N ARG A 170 -2.32 -7.82 12.35
CA ARG A 170 -1.56 -7.43 13.55
C ARG A 170 -2.18 -6.24 14.23
N THR A 171 -1.89 -6.07 15.53
CA THR A 171 -2.12 -4.81 16.23
C THR A 171 -1.02 -3.79 15.88
N LYS A 172 -1.18 -2.54 16.30
CA LYS A 172 -0.12 -1.53 16.16
C LYS A 172 1.08 -1.89 17.05
N ALA A 173 0.84 -2.43 18.26
CA ALA A 173 1.88 -2.84 19.19
C ALA A 173 2.74 -4.00 18.66
N ASP A 174 2.15 -4.90 17.87
CA ASP A 174 2.88 -6.00 17.24
C ASP A 174 3.89 -5.52 16.18
N GLY A 175 3.72 -4.34 15.66
CA GLY A 175 4.59 -3.77 14.63
C GLY A 175 4.61 -4.61 13.35
N TYR A 176 5.77 -5.18 13.04
CA TYR A 176 6.00 -6.03 11.86
C TYR A 176 6.59 -7.39 12.22
N ARG A 177 6.47 -7.84 13.48
CA ARG A 177 6.96 -9.14 13.92
C ARG A 177 6.19 -10.27 13.24
N ALA A 178 6.91 -11.18 12.56
CA ALA A 178 6.30 -12.25 11.77
C ALA A 178 5.47 -13.21 12.61
N ASP A 179 5.97 -13.55 13.82
CA ASP A 179 5.32 -14.42 14.80
C ASP A 179 3.99 -13.90 15.37
N ARG A 180 3.66 -12.63 15.08
CA ARG A 180 2.45 -11.97 15.57
C ARG A 180 1.34 -11.84 14.54
N ILE A 181 1.48 -12.44 13.36
CA ILE A 181 0.38 -12.46 12.38
C ILE A 181 -0.78 -13.30 12.93
N ASN A 182 -1.99 -12.78 12.82
CA ASN A 182 -3.20 -13.43 13.27
C ASN A 182 -4.28 -13.41 12.17
N TRP A 183 -4.15 -14.30 11.21
CA TRP A 183 -5.13 -14.46 10.13
C TRP A 183 -6.47 -14.99 10.65
N GLY A 184 -6.44 -15.85 11.69
CA GLY A 184 -7.68 -16.36 12.31
C GLY A 184 -8.57 -15.23 12.82
N LYS A 185 -7.97 -14.18 13.42
CA LYS A 185 -8.74 -13.01 13.89
C LYS A 185 -9.34 -12.19 12.74
N ILE A 186 -8.67 -12.12 11.58
CA ILE A 186 -9.28 -11.55 10.37
C ILE A 186 -10.52 -12.35 9.98
N GLY A 187 -10.45 -13.70 10.01
CA GLY A 187 -11.58 -14.58 9.69
C GLY A 187 -12.77 -14.39 10.65
N GLU A 188 -12.49 -14.26 11.96
CA GLU A 188 -13.54 -13.96 12.94
C GLU A 188 -14.23 -12.60 12.64
N VAL A 189 -13.45 -11.56 12.32
CA VAL A 189 -13.99 -10.25 11.96
C VAL A 189 -14.80 -10.35 10.67
N ARG A 190 -14.24 -11.00 9.64
CA ARG A 190 -14.92 -11.20 8.35
C ARG A 190 -16.30 -11.85 8.51
N SER A 191 -16.44 -12.84 9.40
CA SER A 191 -17.71 -13.56 9.60
C SER A 191 -18.86 -12.68 10.10
N ARG A 192 -18.58 -11.48 10.61
CA ARG A 192 -19.56 -10.51 11.12
C ARG A 192 -19.88 -9.39 10.13
N LEU A 193 -19.06 -9.20 9.11
CA LEU A 193 -19.23 -8.12 8.14
C LEU A 193 -20.00 -8.59 6.91
N THR A 194 -20.77 -7.67 6.33
CA THR A 194 -21.45 -7.87 5.04
C THR A 194 -20.67 -7.27 3.88
N ILE A 195 -19.73 -6.35 4.15
CA ILE A 195 -18.83 -5.79 3.14
C ILE A 195 -17.62 -6.71 2.92
N PRO A 196 -17.00 -6.70 1.71
CA PRO A 196 -15.78 -7.43 1.43
C PRO A 196 -14.65 -7.12 2.39
N VAL A 197 -13.97 -8.16 2.87
CA VAL A 197 -12.77 -8.06 3.70
C VAL A 197 -11.57 -8.53 2.90
N ILE A 198 -10.55 -7.67 2.81
CA ILE A 198 -9.29 -7.93 2.13
C ILE A 198 -8.24 -8.28 3.19
N ALA A 199 -7.66 -9.48 3.09
CA ALA A 199 -6.65 -9.93 4.05
C ALA A 199 -5.27 -9.36 3.69
N ASN A 200 -4.53 -8.91 4.72
CA ASN A 200 -3.19 -8.33 4.54
C ASN A 200 -2.23 -8.78 5.65
N GLY A 201 -1.00 -9.07 5.26
CA GLY A 201 0.13 -9.34 6.16
C GLY A 201 0.72 -10.74 6.02
N GLU A 202 2.06 -10.82 5.99
CA GLU A 202 2.88 -12.04 5.85
C GLU A 202 2.53 -12.92 4.64
N ILE A 203 2.29 -12.29 3.51
CA ILE A 203 2.07 -12.95 2.23
C ILE A 203 3.32 -12.71 1.37
N TRP A 204 4.14 -13.76 1.23
CA TRP A 204 5.45 -13.71 0.59
C TRP A 204 5.52 -14.58 -0.66
N ARG A 205 4.76 -15.70 -0.69
CA ARG A 205 4.74 -16.73 -1.72
C ARG A 205 3.31 -17.21 -1.94
N TRP A 206 3.12 -18.08 -2.92
CA TRP A 206 1.83 -18.66 -3.23
C TRP A 206 1.22 -19.41 -2.03
N GLU A 207 2.03 -20.21 -1.34
CA GLU A 207 1.60 -20.99 -0.16
C GLU A 207 1.05 -20.09 0.94
N ASP A 208 1.70 -18.96 1.20
CA ASP A 208 1.24 -17.99 2.19
C ASP A 208 -0.11 -17.38 1.79
N GLY A 209 -0.27 -17.08 0.49
CA GLY A 209 -1.54 -16.59 -0.06
C GLY A 209 -2.67 -17.58 0.16
N GLN A 210 -2.46 -18.85 -0.18
CA GLN A 210 -3.45 -19.93 0.02
C GLN A 210 -3.75 -20.15 1.51
N ALA A 211 -2.72 -20.17 2.36
CA ALA A 211 -2.89 -20.32 3.81
C ALA A 211 -3.68 -19.14 4.41
N CYS A 212 -3.38 -17.91 3.97
CA CYS A 212 -4.10 -16.71 4.39
C CYS A 212 -5.57 -16.76 3.98
N LEU A 213 -5.87 -17.07 2.72
CA LEU A 213 -7.25 -17.20 2.23
C LEU A 213 -8.03 -18.29 3.00
N LYS A 214 -7.40 -19.44 3.22
CA LYS A 214 -7.99 -20.54 3.99
C LYS A 214 -8.27 -20.15 5.44
N ALA A 215 -7.33 -19.48 6.10
CA ALA A 215 -7.45 -19.10 7.51
C ALA A 215 -8.45 -17.97 7.74
N THR A 216 -8.57 -17.04 6.77
CA THR A 216 -9.43 -15.86 6.88
C THR A 216 -10.81 -16.06 6.28
N GLY A 217 -10.94 -16.97 5.32
CA GLY A 217 -12.12 -17.08 4.45
C GLY A 217 -12.33 -15.87 3.54
N CYS A 218 -11.35 -14.96 3.45
CA CYS A 218 -11.39 -13.84 2.51
C CYS A 218 -11.21 -14.33 1.07
N GLU A 219 -11.71 -13.54 0.12
CA GLU A 219 -11.58 -13.82 -1.32
C GLU A 219 -10.43 -13.05 -1.96
N ASP A 220 -9.97 -11.97 -1.31
CA ASP A 220 -8.99 -11.02 -1.83
C ASP A 220 -7.82 -10.80 -0.88
N LEU A 221 -6.66 -10.53 -1.46
CA LEU A 221 -5.40 -10.29 -0.75
C LEU A 221 -4.86 -8.89 -1.04
N MET A 222 -4.25 -8.29 -0.03
CA MET A 222 -3.42 -7.10 -0.22
C MET A 222 -1.97 -7.46 0.13
N VAL A 223 -1.04 -7.18 -0.78
CA VAL A 223 0.39 -7.47 -0.62
C VAL A 223 1.21 -6.20 -0.53
N GLY A 224 2.17 -6.17 0.37
CA GLY A 224 3.09 -5.06 0.56
C GLY A 224 4.53 -5.49 0.30
N ARG A 225 5.27 -5.76 1.36
CA ARG A 225 6.71 -6.12 1.30
C ARG A 225 6.99 -7.33 0.40
N GLY A 226 6.07 -8.29 0.33
CA GLY A 226 6.19 -9.45 -0.55
C GLY A 226 6.34 -9.06 -2.02
N ALA A 227 5.63 -8.03 -2.48
CA ALA A 227 5.73 -7.50 -3.84
C ALA A 227 7.10 -6.89 -4.16
N LEU A 228 7.86 -6.49 -3.13
CA LEU A 228 9.24 -6.00 -3.30
C LEU A 228 10.27 -7.13 -3.23
N ASN A 229 9.95 -8.22 -2.53
CA ASN A 229 10.80 -9.41 -2.50
C ASN A 229 10.69 -10.19 -3.82
N ILE A 230 9.47 -10.36 -4.32
CA ILE A 230 9.14 -11.06 -5.57
C ILE A 230 8.37 -10.07 -6.46
N PRO A 231 9.01 -9.40 -7.43
CA PRO A 231 8.38 -8.37 -8.25
C PRO A 231 7.14 -8.82 -9.02
N ASN A 232 7.02 -10.08 -9.41
CA ASN A 232 5.83 -10.66 -10.05
C ASN A 232 4.87 -11.37 -9.06
N LEU A 233 4.85 -10.99 -7.79
CA LEU A 233 4.09 -11.70 -6.75
C LEU A 233 2.59 -11.80 -7.04
N SER A 234 1.97 -10.81 -7.69
CA SER A 234 0.54 -10.93 -8.04
C SER A 234 0.26 -12.08 -9.01
N LEU A 235 1.12 -12.27 -10.01
CA LEU A 235 1.01 -13.43 -10.92
C LEU A 235 1.26 -14.74 -10.19
N VAL A 236 2.29 -14.79 -9.33
CA VAL A 236 2.57 -15.95 -8.48
C VAL A 236 1.33 -16.34 -7.67
N LEU A 237 0.69 -15.37 -7.00
CA LEU A 237 -0.51 -15.63 -6.19
C LEU A 237 -1.73 -16.05 -6.99
N LYS A 238 -1.93 -15.47 -8.18
CA LYS A 238 -3.10 -15.76 -9.03
C LYS A 238 -2.97 -17.04 -9.85
N GLN A 239 -1.76 -17.33 -10.36
CA GLN A 239 -1.52 -18.36 -11.37
C GLN A 239 -0.62 -19.49 -10.89
N ASN A 240 -0.08 -19.40 -9.67
CA ASN A 240 0.93 -20.34 -9.14
C ASN A 240 2.13 -20.52 -10.11
N CYS A 241 2.58 -19.43 -10.69
CA CYS A 241 3.75 -19.42 -11.55
C CYS A 241 5.05 -19.20 -10.74
N GLU A 242 6.18 -19.48 -11.39
CA GLU A 242 7.49 -19.24 -10.80
C GLU A 242 7.75 -17.75 -10.55
N LYS A 243 8.59 -17.46 -9.55
CA LYS A 243 9.08 -16.11 -9.32
C LYS A 243 9.93 -15.65 -10.52
N MET A 244 9.90 -14.36 -10.77
CA MET A 244 10.63 -13.72 -11.87
C MET A 244 12.14 -14.06 -11.80
N PRO A 245 12.80 -14.43 -12.90
CA PRO A 245 14.25 -14.68 -12.93
C PRO A 245 15.03 -13.38 -12.69
N TRP A 246 16.25 -13.52 -12.15
CA TRP A 246 17.06 -12.36 -11.78
C TRP A 246 17.39 -11.43 -12.95
N GLU A 247 17.61 -11.97 -14.14
CA GLU A 247 17.91 -11.21 -15.37
C GLU A 247 16.79 -10.23 -15.73
N ASP A 248 15.54 -10.56 -15.42
CA ASP A 248 14.41 -9.66 -15.65
C ASP A 248 14.28 -8.62 -14.54
N ILE A 249 14.67 -8.98 -13.32
CA ILE A 249 14.76 -8.01 -12.21
C ILE A 249 15.84 -6.96 -12.47
N GLU A 250 17.00 -7.36 -13.00
CA GLU A 250 18.05 -6.40 -13.40
C GLU A 250 17.52 -5.38 -14.42
N LYS A 251 16.73 -5.81 -15.40
CA LYS A 251 16.09 -4.91 -16.38
C LYS A 251 15.13 -3.92 -15.70
N ILE A 252 14.37 -4.38 -14.70
CA ILE A 252 13.48 -3.51 -13.92
C ILE A 252 14.29 -2.46 -13.14
N LEU A 253 15.38 -2.86 -12.49
CA LEU A 253 16.26 -1.94 -11.74
C LEU A 253 16.93 -0.92 -12.66
N GLN A 254 17.39 -1.34 -13.86
CA GLN A 254 17.94 -0.45 -14.87
C GLN A 254 16.87 0.55 -15.34
N LYS A 255 15.69 0.07 -15.70
CA LYS A 255 14.55 0.91 -16.09
C LYS A 255 14.20 1.92 -14.99
N TYR A 256 14.18 1.51 -13.71
CA TYR A 256 13.96 2.44 -12.60
C TYR A 256 15.01 3.55 -12.54
N ALA A 257 16.28 3.22 -12.75
CA ALA A 257 17.37 4.20 -12.74
C ALA A 257 17.31 5.19 -13.91
N GLU A 258 16.63 4.83 -15.00
CA GLU A 258 16.43 5.68 -16.18
C GLU A 258 15.19 6.59 -16.07
N MET A 259 14.26 6.29 -15.16
CA MET A 259 13.04 7.08 -14.98
C MET A 259 13.39 8.50 -14.48
N GLU A 260 12.87 9.52 -15.15
CA GLU A 260 13.10 10.91 -14.77
C GLU A 260 12.28 11.30 -13.55
N ASN A 261 12.93 11.88 -12.57
CA ASN A 261 12.28 12.52 -11.45
C ASN A 261 12.62 14.02 -11.45
N PHE A 262 11.77 14.84 -12.02
CA PHE A 262 11.95 16.29 -12.16
C PHE A 262 12.08 17.05 -10.83
N HIS A 263 11.86 16.37 -9.70
CA HIS A 263 11.96 16.96 -8.35
C HIS A 263 13.18 16.45 -7.58
N ASP A 264 14.06 15.66 -8.23
CA ASP A 264 15.20 15.03 -7.57
C ASP A 264 16.53 15.66 -7.97
N SER A 265 17.39 15.85 -6.97
CA SER A 265 18.80 16.23 -7.14
C SER A 265 19.72 15.06 -7.50
N GLY A 266 19.17 13.92 -7.92
CA GLY A 266 19.92 12.71 -8.29
C GLY A 266 20.12 11.68 -7.18
N PHE A 267 19.74 12.01 -5.94
CA PHE A 267 19.90 11.09 -4.79
C PHE A 267 18.72 10.13 -4.58
N TYR A 268 17.54 10.49 -5.07
CA TYR A 268 16.31 9.76 -4.79
C TYR A 268 16.37 8.32 -5.33
N HIS A 269 16.63 8.13 -6.61
CA HIS A 269 16.70 6.81 -7.23
C HIS A 269 17.80 5.94 -6.60
N VAL A 270 18.96 6.53 -6.29
CA VAL A 270 20.05 5.83 -5.61
C VAL A 270 19.59 5.25 -4.27
N ALA A 271 18.92 6.06 -3.46
CA ALA A 271 18.43 5.61 -2.16
C ALA A 271 17.33 4.53 -2.30
N ARG A 272 16.43 4.68 -3.29
CA ARG A 272 15.33 3.75 -3.53
C ARG A 272 15.80 2.39 -4.04
N ILE A 273 16.71 2.35 -5.01
CA ILE A 273 17.27 1.09 -5.50
C ILE A 273 18.00 0.34 -4.37
N LYS A 274 18.83 1.04 -3.58
CA LYS A 274 19.49 0.43 -2.41
C LYS A 274 18.49 -0.12 -1.40
N GLN A 275 17.37 0.57 -1.20
CA GLN A 275 16.30 0.09 -0.34
C GLN A 275 15.62 -1.14 -0.94
N TRP A 276 15.31 -1.13 -2.25
CA TRP A 276 14.63 -2.24 -2.92
C TRP A 276 15.51 -3.50 -2.95
N LEU A 277 16.80 -3.38 -3.22
CA LEU A 277 17.75 -4.49 -3.18
C LEU A 277 17.75 -5.23 -1.83
N ARG A 278 17.53 -4.52 -0.70
CA ARG A 278 17.39 -5.16 0.62
C ARG A 278 16.13 -6.02 0.74
N TYR A 279 15.07 -5.70 0.02
CA TYR A 279 13.89 -6.54 -0.07
C TYR A 279 14.13 -7.73 -1.00
N LEU A 280 14.69 -7.48 -2.19
CA LEU A 280 15.01 -8.50 -3.17
C LEU A 280 15.97 -9.56 -2.63
N ASN A 281 16.95 -9.18 -1.82
CA ASN A 281 17.93 -10.10 -1.24
C ASN A 281 17.33 -11.22 -0.39
N LYS A 282 16.09 -11.10 0.03
CA LYS A 282 15.39 -12.16 0.75
C LYS A 282 15.03 -13.36 -0.13
N GLU A 283 14.97 -13.16 -1.43
CA GLU A 283 14.59 -14.17 -2.42
C GLU A 283 15.66 -14.37 -3.52
N TYR A 284 16.56 -13.39 -3.70
CA TYR A 284 17.56 -13.34 -4.75
C TYR A 284 18.93 -12.97 -4.18
N PRO A 285 19.84 -13.96 -3.98
CA PRO A 285 21.19 -13.70 -3.49
C PRO A 285 22.00 -12.71 -4.33
N GLU A 286 21.68 -12.65 -5.64
CA GLU A 286 22.30 -11.74 -6.60
C GLU A 286 22.10 -10.26 -6.23
N ALA A 287 21.04 -9.95 -5.49
CA ALA A 287 20.76 -8.60 -5.02
C ALA A 287 21.86 -8.05 -4.11
N ASP A 288 22.55 -8.90 -3.32
CA ASP A 288 23.69 -8.50 -2.52
C ASP A 288 24.90 -8.11 -3.40
N ILE A 289 25.14 -8.86 -4.48
CA ILE A 289 26.22 -8.57 -5.43
C ILE A 289 26.01 -7.19 -6.05
N VAL A 290 24.78 -6.93 -6.50
CA VAL A 290 24.43 -5.62 -7.07
C VAL A 290 24.48 -4.53 -6.00
N PHE A 291 24.01 -4.80 -4.77
CA PHE A 291 24.11 -3.83 -3.68
C PHE A 291 25.55 -3.44 -3.38
N GLU A 292 26.48 -4.40 -3.27
CA GLU A 292 27.89 -4.15 -3.05
C GLU A 292 28.50 -3.28 -4.15
N ARG A 293 28.10 -3.51 -5.42
CA ARG A 293 28.55 -2.73 -6.59
C ARG A 293 28.10 -1.27 -6.52
N ILE A 294 26.84 -1.01 -6.07
CA ILE A 294 26.26 0.34 -6.07
C ILE A 294 26.26 1.04 -4.72
N LYS A 295 26.68 0.41 -3.63
CA LYS A 295 26.56 0.97 -2.26
C LYS A 295 27.20 2.33 -2.07
N THR A 296 28.26 2.63 -2.82
CA THR A 296 28.95 3.93 -2.79
C THR A 296 28.40 4.96 -3.76
N SER A 297 27.50 4.57 -4.67
CA SER A 297 26.87 5.48 -5.63
C SER A 297 26.13 6.60 -4.92
N LYS A 298 26.31 7.83 -5.43
CA LYS A 298 25.68 9.05 -4.89
C LYS A 298 24.86 9.81 -5.94
N THR A 299 25.03 9.51 -7.22
CA THR A 299 24.34 10.16 -8.33
C THR A 299 23.60 9.15 -9.19
N ALA A 300 22.58 9.60 -9.89
CA ALA A 300 21.82 8.76 -10.83
C ALA A 300 22.70 8.26 -11.99
N GLU A 301 23.65 9.06 -12.44
CA GLU A 301 24.59 8.70 -13.52
C GLU A 301 25.51 7.55 -13.09
N ASP A 302 26.23 7.69 -11.96
CA ASP A 302 27.09 6.63 -11.40
C ASP A 302 26.27 5.34 -11.10
N LEU A 303 25.04 5.51 -10.64
CA LEU A 303 24.13 4.37 -10.42
C LEU A 303 23.85 3.61 -11.73
N ARG A 304 23.49 4.33 -12.81
CA ARG A 304 23.18 3.71 -14.13
C ARG A 304 24.42 2.98 -14.69
N GLU A 305 25.57 3.63 -14.67
CA GLU A 305 26.81 3.02 -15.11
C GLU A 305 27.11 1.70 -14.39
N ARG A 306 26.99 1.69 -13.06
CA ARG A 306 27.26 0.50 -12.23
C ARG A 306 26.21 -0.59 -12.37
N LEU A 307 24.95 -0.25 -12.63
CA LEU A 307 23.90 -1.25 -12.89
C LEU A 307 24.09 -1.96 -14.23
N CYS A 308 24.72 -1.30 -15.21
CA CYS A 308 25.01 -1.89 -16.51
C CYS A 308 26.29 -2.76 -16.53
N GLN A 309 27.15 -2.66 -15.51
CA GLN A 309 28.35 -3.51 -15.38
C GLN A 309 27.91 -4.93 -14.96
N ARG A 310 28.31 -5.93 -15.74
CA ARG A 310 28.09 -7.36 -15.44
C ARG A 310 29.14 -7.93 -14.51
#